data_defe3455929e7c1f216615614bc1d42a
#
_entry.id   defe3455929e7c1f216615614bc1d42a
#
_cell.length_a   1.000
_cell.length_b   1.000
_cell.length_c   1.000
_cell.angle_alpha   90.00
_cell.angle_beta   90.00
_cell.angle_gamma   90.00
#
_symmetry.space_group_name_H-M   'P 1'
#
loop_
_entity.id
_entity.type
_entity.pdbx_description
1 polymer ?
#
loop_
_entity_poly.entity_id
_entity_poly.type
_entity_poly.pdbx_seq_one_letter_code
_entity_poly.pdbx_strand_id
1 'polypeptide(L)'
;MKSALELVEAQFAAYNAHDLDRFMSNFSDTVKIYRMANTELGIDGKAAMAHFYATERFNHPGLRAELLSRLVLCNKIFDRERIWGMSDIPLDVVAVFEAKDGLIHTMWAYSA
;
A
#
# COMPACT_ATOMS: atom_id res chain seq x y z
N MET A 1 6.86 -17.31 -9.18
CA MET A 1 7.05 -16.14 -8.29
C MET A 1 6.34 -14.94 -8.90
N LYS A 2 5.59 -14.20 -8.12
CA LYS A 2 4.87 -13.02 -8.62
C LYS A 2 5.83 -11.86 -8.89
N SER A 3 5.59 -11.14 -9.97
CA SER A 3 6.30 -9.90 -10.28
C SER A 3 5.85 -8.77 -9.36
N ALA A 4 6.61 -7.67 -9.33
CA ALA A 4 6.21 -6.47 -8.58
C ALA A 4 4.85 -5.96 -9.05
N LEU A 5 4.61 -5.92 -10.36
CA LEU A 5 3.34 -5.47 -10.92
C LEU A 5 2.17 -6.36 -10.47
N GLU A 6 2.34 -7.68 -10.53
CA GLU A 6 1.31 -8.62 -10.07
C GLU A 6 0.98 -8.43 -8.59
N LEU A 7 2.00 -8.24 -7.75
CA LEU A 7 1.81 -8.01 -6.32
C LEU A 7 1.06 -6.71 -6.04
N VAL A 8 1.44 -5.64 -6.72
CA VAL A 8 0.83 -4.33 -6.51
C VAL A 8 -0.61 -4.32 -7.04
N GLU A 9 -0.88 -4.95 -8.18
CA GLU A 9 -2.25 -5.10 -8.68
C GLU A 9 -3.12 -5.93 -7.73
N ALA A 10 -2.57 -7.00 -7.17
CA ALA A 10 -3.29 -7.85 -6.22
C ALA A 10 -3.60 -7.13 -4.91
N GLN A 11 -2.63 -6.37 -4.36
CA GLN A 11 -2.87 -5.61 -3.14
C GLN A 11 -3.87 -4.47 -3.37
N PHE A 12 -3.85 -3.85 -4.54
CA PHE A 12 -4.80 -2.80 -4.90
C PHE A 12 -6.23 -3.35 -4.94
N ALA A 13 -6.43 -4.49 -5.59
CA ALA A 13 -7.74 -5.14 -5.66
C ALA A 13 -8.25 -5.55 -4.27
N ALA A 14 -7.37 -6.13 -3.44
CA ALA A 14 -7.73 -6.54 -2.08
C ALA A 14 -8.05 -5.34 -1.18
N TYR A 15 -7.31 -4.25 -1.33
CA TYR A 15 -7.57 -3.00 -0.62
C TYR A 15 -9.00 -2.50 -0.92
N ASN A 16 -9.36 -2.44 -2.19
CA ASN A 16 -10.69 -1.97 -2.60
C ASN A 16 -11.81 -2.96 -2.26
N ALA A 17 -11.49 -4.24 -2.09
CA ALA A 17 -12.43 -5.24 -1.60
C ALA A 17 -12.54 -5.26 -0.07
N HIS A 18 -11.76 -4.45 0.64
CA HIS A 18 -11.67 -4.44 2.10
C HIS A 18 -11.30 -5.81 2.67
N ASP A 19 -10.47 -6.55 1.95
CA ASP A 19 -10.04 -7.90 2.31
C ASP A 19 -8.64 -7.84 2.91
N LEU A 20 -8.57 -7.73 4.23
CA LEU A 20 -7.29 -7.55 4.94
C LEU A 20 -6.34 -8.72 4.72
N ASP A 21 -6.85 -9.95 4.80
CA ASP A 21 -5.99 -11.14 4.68
C ASP A 21 -5.37 -11.23 3.28
N ARG A 22 -6.17 -11.02 2.23
CA ARG A 22 -5.67 -11.02 0.86
C ARG A 22 -4.71 -9.85 0.62
N PHE A 23 -5.03 -8.68 1.16
CA PHE A 23 -4.16 -7.51 1.08
C PHE A 23 -2.79 -7.82 1.66
N MET A 24 -2.77 -8.33 2.90
CA MET A 24 -1.53 -8.61 3.63
C MET A 24 -0.72 -9.76 3.02
N SER A 25 -1.35 -10.67 2.29
CA SER A 25 -0.67 -11.82 1.67
C SER A 25 0.38 -11.40 0.63
N ASN A 26 0.35 -10.17 0.16
CA ASN A 26 1.29 -9.63 -0.84
C ASN A 26 2.56 -9.05 -0.22
N PHE A 27 2.63 -8.96 1.11
CA PHE A 27 3.72 -8.28 1.82
C PHE A 27 4.55 -9.27 2.61
N SER A 28 5.86 -9.00 2.70
CA SER A 28 6.77 -9.86 3.46
C SER A 28 6.58 -9.69 4.97
N ASP A 29 7.02 -10.69 5.73
CA ASP A 29 6.95 -10.64 7.20
C ASP A 29 7.75 -9.46 7.78
N THR A 30 8.78 -9.04 7.07
CA THR A 30 9.69 -7.97 7.50
C THR A 30 9.43 -6.65 6.75
N VAL A 31 8.25 -6.48 6.19
CA VAL A 31 7.90 -5.27 5.42
C VAL A 31 8.12 -4.01 6.25
N LYS A 32 8.64 -2.96 5.59
CA LYS A 32 8.82 -1.64 6.20
C LYS A 32 8.11 -0.60 5.36
N ILE A 33 7.40 0.31 6.02
CA ILE A 33 6.74 1.44 5.37
C ILE A 33 7.33 2.73 5.92
N TYR A 34 7.87 3.54 5.00
CA TYR A 34 8.46 4.84 5.32
C TYR A 34 7.51 5.97 4.94
N ARG A 35 7.37 6.94 5.84
CA ARG A 35 6.66 8.18 5.54
C ARG A 35 7.65 9.17 4.93
N MET A 36 7.29 9.64 3.76
CA MET A 36 8.10 10.60 3.03
C MET A 36 7.47 12.01 3.17
N ALA A 37 8.22 13.09 3.06
CA ALA A 37 9.60 13.23 2.56
C ALA A 37 10.67 13.04 3.64
N ASN A 38 10.33 12.92 4.92
CA ASN A 38 11.32 12.85 6.01
C ASN A 38 11.97 11.47 6.16
N THR A 39 11.59 10.50 5.34
CA THR A 39 12.09 9.12 5.39
C THR A 39 11.95 8.53 6.80
N GLU A 40 10.77 8.74 7.38
CA GLU A 40 10.46 8.24 8.72
C GLU A 40 9.93 6.81 8.63
N LEU A 41 10.57 5.87 9.35
CA LEU A 41 10.04 4.51 9.47
C LEU A 41 8.75 4.56 10.29
N GLY A 42 7.60 4.45 9.58
CA GLY A 42 6.28 4.55 10.21
C GLY A 42 5.72 3.22 10.65
N ILE A 43 5.96 2.17 9.85
CA ILE A 43 5.45 0.82 10.12
C ILE A 43 6.59 -0.17 9.92
N ASP A 44 6.82 -1.02 10.90
CA ASP A 44 7.88 -2.02 10.88
C ASP A 44 7.29 -3.41 11.13
N GLY A 45 7.26 -4.21 10.08
CA GLY A 45 6.82 -5.59 10.14
C GLY A 45 5.34 -5.81 9.80
N LYS A 46 5.05 -7.04 9.40
CA LYS A 46 3.72 -7.42 8.87
C LYS A 46 2.62 -7.32 9.93
N ALA A 47 2.91 -7.69 11.18
CA ALA A 47 1.91 -7.61 12.25
C ALA A 47 1.50 -6.15 12.53
N ALA A 48 2.46 -5.23 12.58
CA ALA A 48 2.20 -3.82 12.77
C ALA A 48 1.42 -3.24 11.57
N MET A 49 1.75 -3.67 10.37
CA MET A 49 1.05 -3.25 9.15
C MET A 49 -0.40 -3.72 9.15
N ALA A 50 -0.64 -4.97 9.49
CA ALA A 50 -2.00 -5.52 9.56
C ALA A 50 -2.85 -4.75 10.58
N HIS A 51 -2.31 -4.47 11.74
CA HIS A 51 -2.99 -3.69 12.76
C HIS A 51 -3.34 -2.29 12.26
N PHE A 52 -2.39 -1.60 11.65
CA PHE A 52 -2.61 -0.25 11.11
C PHE A 52 -3.75 -0.25 10.09
N TYR A 53 -3.69 -1.14 9.09
CA TYR A 53 -4.72 -1.15 8.05
C TYR A 53 -6.08 -1.58 8.58
N ALA A 54 -6.14 -2.50 9.53
CA ALA A 54 -7.40 -2.91 10.16
C ALA A 54 -8.07 -1.75 10.91
N THR A 55 -7.30 -0.94 11.64
CA THR A 55 -7.84 0.09 12.53
C THR A 55 -7.91 1.48 11.90
N GLU A 56 -7.10 1.76 10.87
CA GLU A 56 -6.97 3.11 10.30
C GLU A 56 -7.41 3.21 8.83
N ARG A 57 -7.74 2.09 8.19
CA ARG A 57 -8.14 2.06 6.78
C ARG A 57 -9.40 1.24 6.57
N PHE A 58 -9.32 -0.08 6.79
CA PHE A 58 -10.44 -1.00 6.50
C PHE A 58 -11.61 -0.87 7.47
N ASN A 59 -11.47 -0.10 8.52
CA ASN A 59 -12.56 0.29 9.40
C ASN A 59 -13.46 1.40 8.80
N HIS A 60 -13.10 1.97 7.65
CA HIS A 60 -13.90 2.96 6.95
C HIS A 60 -14.74 2.29 5.87
N PRO A 61 -16.07 2.22 5.99
CA PRO A 61 -16.91 1.53 4.99
C PRO A 61 -16.83 2.09 3.59
N GLY A 62 -16.56 3.40 3.46
CA GLY A 62 -16.45 4.07 2.16
C GLY A 62 -15.05 4.08 1.57
N LEU A 63 -14.09 3.38 2.19
CA LEU A 63 -12.71 3.37 1.73
C LEU A 63 -12.60 2.86 0.30
N ARG A 64 -11.94 3.63 -0.57
CA ARG A 64 -11.68 3.26 -1.95
C ARG A 64 -10.43 3.98 -2.45
N ALA A 65 -9.51 3.23 -3.03
CA ALA A 65 -8.35 3.79 -3.72
C ALA A 65 -8.67 3.93 -5.21
N GLU A 66 -8.35 5.10 -5.76
CA GLU A 66 -8.47 5.40 -7.18
C GLU A 66 -7.07 5.54 -7.74
N LEU A 67 -6.70 4.69 -8.71
CA LEU A 67 -5.41 4.76 -9.37
C LEU A 67 -5.45 5.81 -10.48
N LEU A 68 -4.63 6.85 -10.38
CA LEU A 68 -4.55 7.91 -11.38
C LEU A 68 -3.47 7.64 -12.42
N SER A 69 -2.32 7.11 -12.00
CA SER A 69 -1.25 6.71 -12.91
C SER A 69 -0.31 5.74 -12.21
N ARG A 70 0.44 4.99 -13.02
CA ARG A 70 1.38 3.99 -12.52
C ARG A 70 2.63 3.99 -13.40
N LEU A 71 3.80 3.93 -12.74
CA LEU A 71 5.08 3.71 -13.39
C LEU A 71 5.67 2.40 -12.90
N VAL A 72 6.23 1.64 -13.82
CA VAL A 72 6.91 0.38 -13.52
C VAL A 72 8.39 0.56 -13.80
N LEU A 73 9.23 0.30 -12.81
CA LEU A 73 10.69 0.36 -12.94
C LEU A 73 11.27 -0.90 -12.29
N CYS A 74 11.51 -1.93 -13.09
CA CYS A 74 12.01 -3.24 -12.62
C CYS A 74 11.15 -3.79 -11.48
N ASN A 75 11.72 -3.92 -10.28
CA ASN A 75 11.01 -4.42 -9.10
C ASN A 75 10.34 -3.32 -8.28
N LYS A 76 10.21 -2.11 -8.84
CA LYS A 76 9.56 -0.97 -8.17
C LYS A 76 8.34 -0.52 -8.94
N ILE A 77 7.29 -0.20 -8.20
CA ILE A 77 6.04 0.33 -8.76
C ILE A 77 5.75 1.67 -8.07
N PHE A 78 5.40 2.67 -8.86
CA PHE A 78 5.07 4.02 -8.39
C PHE A 78 3.61 4.29 -8.73
N ASP A 79 2.74 4.34 -7.73
CA ASP A 79 1.30 4.55 -7.90
C ASP A 79 0.91 5.95 -7.42
N ARG A 80 0.34 6.74 -8.33
CA ARG A 80 -0.32 8.00 -7.99
C ARG A 80 -1.79 7.69 -7.74
N GLU A 81 -2.27 7.97 -6.52
CA GLU A 81 -3.60 7.55 -6.08
C GLU A 81 -4.36 8.66 -5.37
N ARG A 82 -5.69 8.53 -5.34
CA ARG A 82 -6.57 9.23 -4.42
C ARG A 82 -7.26 8.21 -3.54
N ILE A 83 -7.26 8.48 -2.23
CA ILE A 83 -7.92 7.62 -1.26
C ILE A 83 -9.19 8.32 -0.80
N TRP A 84 -10.32 7.69 -1.09
CA TRP A 84 -11.65 8.19 -0.75
C TRP A 84 -12.19 7.47 0.48
N GLY A 85 -13.14 8.11 1.18
CA GLY A 85 -13.92 7.47 2.23
C GLY A 85 -13.39 7.64 3.64
N MET A 86 -12.26 8.36 3.81
CA MET A 86 -11.69 8.61 5.15
C MET A 86 -12.05 9.99 5.69
N SER A 87 -12.34 10.92 4.80
CA SER A 87 -12.78 12.29 5.14
C SER A 87 -13.57 12.86 3.97
N ASP A 88 -14.05 14.09 4.10
CA ASP A 88 -14.84 14.76 3.04
C ASP A 88 -14.01 15.01 1.78
N ILE A 89 -12.70 15.15 1.94
CA ILE A 89 -11.78 15.42 0.82
C ILE A 89 -10.90 14.17 0.62
N PRO A 90 -10.68 13.75 -0.64
CA PRO A 90 -9.81 12.61 -0.88
C PRO A 90 -8.37 12.92 -0.48
N LEU A 91 -7.67 11.91 0.01
CA LEU A 91 -6.24 12.00 0.32
C LEU A 91 -5.44 11.73 -0.96
N ASP A 92 -4.62 12.72 -1.36
CA ASP A 92 -3.71 12.56 -2.49
C ASP A 92 -2.42 11.89 -2.04
N VAL A 93 -2.06 10.78 -2.66
CA VAL A 93 -0.88 10.03 -2.27
C VAL A 93 -0.07 9.57 -3.48
N VAL A 94 1.23 9.37 -3.26
CA VAL A 94 2.08 8.55 -4.12
C VAL A 94 2.63 7.43 -3.26
N ALA A 95 2.35 6.19 -3.67
CA ALA A 95 2.87 5.01 -3.01
C ALA A 95 3.93 4.36 -3.90
N VAL A 96 5.10 4.10 -3.33
CA VAL A 96 6.19 3.42 -4.02
C VAL A 96 6.36 2.06 -3.36
N PHE A 97 6.35 1.00 -4.16
CA PHE A 97 6.48 -0.38 -3.67
C PHE A 97 7.74 -0.99 -4.25
N GLU A 98 8.47 -1.72 -3.43
CA GLU A 98 9.60 -2.52 -3.89
C GLU A 98 9.35 -3.99 -3.56
N ALA A 99 9.43 -4.85 -4.57
CA ALA A 99 9.26 -6.28 -4.42
C ALA A 99 10.60 -7.00 -4.43
N LYS A 100 10.68 -8.08 -3.67
CA LYS A 100 11.82 -8.96 -3.62
C LYS A 100 11.34 -10.37 -3.27
N ASP A 101 11.84 -11.37 -4.00
CA ASP A 101 11.52 -12.78 -3.74
C ASP A 101 10.01 -13.06 -3.72
N GLY A 102 9.26 -12.39 -4.61
CA GLY A 102 7.82 -12.63 -4.78
C GLY A 102 6.93 -11.99 -3.74
N LEU A 103 7.42 -11.04 -2.95
CA LEU A 103 6.66 -10.29 -1.94
C LEU A 103 7.09 -8.82 -1.94
N ILE A 104 6.19 -7.94 -1.50
CA ILE A 104 6.52 -6.54 -1.31
C ILE A 104 7.26 -6.39 0.02
N HIS A 105 8.49 -5.90 -0.03
CA HIS A 105 9.36 -5.73 1.11
C HIS A 105 9.35 -4.33 1.69
N THR A 106 9.20 -3.32 0.83
CA THR A 106 9.31 -1.93 1.27
C THR A 106 8.28 -1.09 0.54
N MET A 107 7.73 -0.13 1.26
CA MET A 107 6.80 0.84 0.72
C MET A 107 7.20 2.23 1.21
N TRP A 108 7.15 3.21 0.33
CA TRP A 108 7.37 4.61 0.65
C TRP A 108 6.09 5.37 0.33
N ALA A 109 5.55 6.08 1.30
CA ALA A 109 4.27 6.77 1.15
C ALA A 109 4.47 8.29 1.23
N TYR A 110 4.05 8.98 0.18
CA TYR A 110 4.01 10.43 0.10
C TYR A 110 2.55 10.85 0.17
N SER A 111 2.22 11.83 0.99
CA SER A 111 0.89 12.43 0.99
C SER A 111 0.98 13.95 0.91
N ALA A 112 0.00 14.51 0.25
CA ALA A 112 -0.08 15.97 0.11
C ALA A 112 -0.48 16.65 1.41
#